data_061be59575b14bd4c87040e98b226e7a
#
_entry.id   061be59575b14bd4c87040e98b226e7a
#
_cell.length_a   1.000
_cell.length_b   1.000
_cell.length_c   1.000
_cell.angle_alpha   90.00
_cell.angle_beta   90.00
_cell.angle_gamma   90.00
#
_symmetry.space_group_name_H-M   'P 1'
#
loop_
_entity.id
_entity.type
_entity.pdbx_description
1 polymer ?
#
loop_
_entity_poly.entity_id
_entity_poly.type
_entity_poly.pdbx_seq_one_letter_code
_entity_poly.pdbx_strand_id
1 'polypeptide(L)'
;KTVITQVGVAPTLPNGVVAVRDDGTYSGGAVDWDEISEDKYAQAGEFEAYGTLRTQTTRVAIKVVVVKGDRKNVALFATPTAIINTPSDLGGVAGLNDGFDPSSSRDTSHGVWHNWQGAQGDAAWVMYTWDVPVTIDGADAYYFTDGNFAPKDAKLEYLAEDGQWHEVPNVSGLGVTLNQYNTTSFDPITTTKLRMTMNPKTLGIGVIEWKVYGYGEFVDRSALKSAIATAKGINTNLFVEGSKYLLDLAIAKAQAVLSDTDA
;
A
#
# COMPACT_ATOMS: atom_id res chain seq x y z
N LYS A 1 -16.68 9.14 7.49
CA LYS A 1 -16.59 8.91 6.04
C LYS A 1 -15.66 9.94 5.45
N THR A 2 -14.78 9.53 4.54
CA THR A 2 -13.80 10.39 3.88
C THR A 2 -14.21 10.65 2.43
N VAL A 3 -13.97 11.85 1.93
CA VAL A 3 -14.12 12.24 0.52
C VAL A 3 -12.74 12.34 -0.10
N ILE A 4 -12.56 11.77 -1.29
CA ILE A 4 -11.32 11.90 -2.08
C ILE A 4 -11.59 12.85 -3.24
N THR A 5 -10.66 13.75 -3.51
CA THR A 5 -10.64 14.60 -4.70
C THR A 5 -9.23 14.70 -5.27
N GLN A 6 -9.12 15.10 -6.53
CA GLN A 6 -7.84 15.35 -7.18
C GLN A 6 -7.35 16.78 -6.91
N VAL A 7 -6.03 16.98 -6.95
CA VAL A 7 -5.43 18.32 -6.93
C VAL A 7 -6.06 19.20 -8.02
N GLY A 8 -6.51 20.40 -7.63
CA GLY A 8 -7.17 21.36 -8.50
C GLY A 8 -8.65 21.06 -8.80
N VAL A 9 -9.22 20.01 -8.23
CA VAL A 9 -10.62 19.63 -8.44
C VAL A 9 -11.42 19.82 -7.13
N ALA A 10 -12.48 20.62 -7.19
CA ALA A 10 -13.36 20.85 -6.06
C ALA A 10 -13.99 19.53 -5.57
N PRO A 11 -13.94 19.22 -4.26
CA PRO A 11 -14.50 17.97 -3.73
C PRO A 11 -16.01 17.91 -3.87
N THR A 12 -16.52 16.77 -4.30
CA THR A 12 -17.97 16.50 -4.32
C THR A 12 -18.40 15.97 -2.96
N LEU A 13 -18.99 16.83 -2.14
CA LEU A 13 -19.46 16.47 -0.81
C LEU A 13 -20.81 15.74 -0.88
N PRO A 14 -21.09 14.80 0.05
CA PRO A 14 -22.37 14.09 0.08
C PRO A 14 -23.52 15.04 0.46
N ASN A 15 -24.70 14.84 -0.12
CA ASN A 15 -25.89 15.64 0.19
C ASN A 15 -26.36 15.51 1.65
N GLY A 16 -25.92 14.46 2.33
CA GLY A 16 -26.27 14.21 3.73
C GLY A 16 -25.25 13.30 4.41
N VAL A 17 -25.26 13.36 5.74
CA VAL A 17 -24.37 12.56 6.58
C VAL A 17 -25.13 11.90 7.73
N VAL A 18 -24.57 10.80 8.24
CA VAL A 18 -24.89 10.28 9.58
C VAL A 18 -23.74 10.72 10.49
N ALA A 19 -24.08 11.50 11.51
CA ALA A 19 -23.13 11.98 12.51
C ALA A 19 -23.35 11.24 13.83
N VAL A 20 -22.26 10.96 14.54
CA VAL A 20 -22.29 10.45 15.91
C VAL A 20 -22.15 11.64 16.84
N ARG A 21 -23.04 11.77 17.83
CA ARG A 21 -22.97 12.79 18.85
C ARG A 21 -22.03 12.37 19.99
N ASP A 22 -21.62 13.32 20.82
CA ASP A 22 -20.75 13.08 21.97
C ASP A 22 -21.37 12.08 22.97
N ASP A 23 -22.69 11.94 23.01
CA ASP A 23 -23.42 10.97 23.84
C ASP A 23 -23.52 9.57 23.19
N GLY A 24 -22.91 9.37 22.01
CA GLY A 24 -22.95 8.13 21.25
C GLY A 24 -24.23 7.91 20.45
N THR A 25 -25.19 8.84 20.48
CA THR A 25 -26.39 8.75 19.66
C THR A 25 -26.13 9.19 18.22
N TYR A 26 -26.94 8.67 17.29
CA TYR A 26 -26.83 9.02 15.88
C TYR A 26 -27.74 10.18 15.53
N SER A 27 -27.24 11.10 14.75
CA SER A 27 -28.02 12.13 14.07
C SER A 27 -27.65 12.12 12.59
N GLY A 28 -28.56 12.47 11.72
CA GLY A 28 -28.29 12.50 10.30
C GLY A 28 -29.31 13.35 9.55
N GLY A 29 -28.91 13.74 8.37
CA GLY A 29 -29.76 14.52 7.50
C GLY A 29 -29.01 15.17 6.35
N ALA A 30 -29.75 15.95 5.56
CA ALA A 30 -29.18 16.77 4.51
C ALA A 30 -28.30 17.88 5.13
N VAL A 31 -27.20 18.18 4.48
CA VAL A 31 -26.21 19.16 4.94
C VAL A 31 -26.15 20.32 3.94
N ASP A 32 -26.13 21.52 4.47
CA ASP A 32 -25.69 22.70 3.73
C ASP A 32 -24.19 22.90 4.05
N TRP A 33 -23.35 22.54 3.07
CA TRP A 33 -21.90 22.67 3.21
C TRP A 33 -21.46 24.11 3.03
N ASP A 34 -20.44 24.48 3.82
CA ASP A 34 -19.76 25.75 3.65
C ASP A 34 -18.99 25.75 2.31
N GLU A 35 -18.75 26.91 1.77
CA GLU A 35 -17.90 27.07 0.59
C GLU A 35 -16.46 26.65 0.91
N ILE A 36 -15.86 25.85 0.04
CA ILE A 36 -14.49 25.40 0.15
C ILE A 36 -13.64 26.26 -0.79
N SER A 37 -12.70 27.04 -0.22
CA SER A 37 -11.79 27.85 -1.01
C SER A 37 -10.82 26.97 -1.82
N GLU A 38 -10.42 27.45 -3.02
CA GLU A 38 -9.59 26.71 -3.98
C GLU A 38 -8.21 26.33 -3.42
N ASP A 39 -7.65 27.13 -2.52
CA ASP A 39 -6.37 26.84 -1.86
C ASP A 39 -6.40 25.53 -1.07
N LYS A 40 -7.57 25.09 -0.58
CA LYS A 40 -7.73 23.83 0.18
C LYS A 40 -7.49 22.58 -0.64
N TYR A 41 -7.71 22.65 -1.96
CA TYR A 41 -7.50 21.51 -2.86
C TYR A 41 -6.48 21.81 -3.98
N ALA A 42 -5.73 22.90 -3.86
CA ALA A 42 -4.66 23.26 -4.81
C ALA A 42 -3.44 22.33 -4.73
N GLN A 43 -3.24 21.64 -3.60
CA GLN A 43 -2.14 20.70 -3.35
C GLN A 43 -2.64 19.43 -2.68
N ALA A 44 -1.88 18.34 -2.84
CA ALA A 44 -2.17 17.09 -2.12
C ALA A 44 -2.07 17.30 -0.60
N GLY A 45 -2.99 16.68 0.15
CA GLY A 45 -3.07 16.83 1.60
C GLY A 45 -4.45 16.48 2.13
N GLU A 46 -4.73 16.89 3.34
CA GLU A 46 -5.99 16.61 4.03
C GLU A 46 -6.56 17.88 4.64
N PHE A 47 -7.89 17.99 4.67
CA PHE A 47 -8.58 19.03 5.41
C PHE A 47 -9.98 18.58 5.83
N GLU A 48 -10.60 19.32 6.74
CA GLU A 48 -12.01 19.13 7.10
C GLU A 48 -12.88 20.14 6.38
N ALA A 49 -13.92 19.63 5.69
CA ALA A 49 -15.01 20.44 5.17
C ALA A 49 -16.14 20.47 6.21
N TYR A 50 -16.65 21.66 6.49
CA TYR A 50 -17.69 21.90 7.49
C TYR A 50 -19.02 22.21 6.82
N GLY A 51 -20.12 21.91 7.52
CA GLY A 51 -21.47 22.22 7.08
C GLY A 51 -22.46 22.22 8.25
N THR A 52 -23.71 22.52 7.97
CA THR A 52 -24.78 22.54 8.96
C THR A 52 -25.91 21.61 8.51
N LEU A 53 -26.42 20.77 9.42
CA LEU A 53 -27.60 19.95 9.15
C LEU A 53 -28.83 20.84 8.92
N ARG A 54 -29.55 20.64 7.82
CA ARG A 54 -30.76 21.46 7.46
C ARG A 54 -31.85 21.46 8.47
N THR A 55 -32.00 20.37 9.19
CA THR A 55 -33.09 20.20 10.18
C THR A 55 -32.70 20.59 11.61
N GLN A 56 -31.43 20.94 11.82
CA GLN A 56 -30.85 21.25 13.12
C GLN A 56 -29.72 22.27 12.95
N THR A 57 -29.40 23.03 13.98
CA THR A 57 -28.24 23.95 13.96
C THR A 57 -26.90 23.24 14.21
N THR A 58 -26.87 21.91 14.12
CA THR A 58 -25.69 21.11 14.40
C THR A 58 -24.67 21.25 13.28
N ARG A 59 -23.47 21.64 13.64
CA ARG A 59 -22.32 21.64 12.75
C ARG A 59 -21.78 20.22 12.58
N VAL A 60 -21.42 19.89 11.37
CA VAL A 60 -20.80 18.61 11.01
C VAL A 60 -19.52 18.86 10.22
N ALA A 61 -18.60 17.91 10.32
CA ALA A 61 -17.36 17.92 9.53
C ALA A 61 -17.21 16.61 8.75
N ILE A 62 -16.55 16.68 7.62
CA ILE A 62 -16.14 15.52 6.84
C ILE A 62 -14.69 15.69 6.40
N LYS A 63 -13.90 14.64 6.57
CA LYS A 63 -12.51 14.62 6.10
C LYS A 63 -12.48 14.59 4.57
N VAL A 64 -11.67 15.47 3.97
CA VAL A 64 -11.36 15.49 2.55
C VAL A 64 -9.88 15.19 2.36
N VAL A 65 -9.58 14.25 1.48
CA VAL A 65 -8.21 13.89 1.09
C VAL A 65 -8.01 14.30 -0.37
N VAL A 66 -7.04 15.17 -0.59
CA VAL A 66 -6.64 15.65 -1.92
C VAL A 66 -5.46 14.80 -2.39
N VAL A 67 -5.62 14.13 -3.51
CA VAL A 67 -4.64 13.17 -4.04
C VAL A 67 -4.10 13.60 -5.39
N LYS A 68 -2.91 13.10 -5.76
CA LYS A 68 -2.34 13.24 -7.10
C LYS A 68 -2.40 11.92 -7.86
N GLY A 69 -2.65 12.04 -9.17
CA GLY A 69 -2.65 10.90 -10.09
C GLY A 69 -3.85 9.96 -9.91
N ASP A 70 -3.97 9.00 -10.81
CA ASP A 70 -5.07 8.05 -10.85
C ASP A 70 -4.90 6.94 -9.80
N ARG A 71 -6.04 6.41 -9.35
CA ARG A 71 -6.06 5.22 -8.50
C ARG A 71 -5.53 4.00 -9.26
N LYS A 72 -4.50 3.36 -8.74
CA LYS A 72 -3.83 2.20 -9.37
C LYS A 72 -3.28 1.24 -8.33
N ASN A 73 -2.78 0.08 -8.78
CA ASN A 73 -2.00 -0.82 -7.92
C ASN A 73 -0.63 -0.18 -7.64
N VAL A 74 -0.49 0.42 -6.46
CA VAL A 74 0.74 1.08 -6.01
C VAL A 74 1.75 0.11 -5.39
N ALA A 75 1.34 -1.15 -5.14
CA ALA A 75 2.25 -2.19 -4.67
C ALA A 75 3.39 -2.45 -5.66
N LEU A 76 3.15 -2.29 -6.97
CA LEU A 76 4.17 -2.45 -8.03
C LEU A 76 5.38 -1.51 -7.87
N PHE A 77 5.23 -0.42 -7.12
CA PHE A 77 6.29 0.57 -6.87
C PHE A 77 6.90 0.42 -5.48
N ALA A 78 6.43 -0.55 -4.70
CA ALA A 78 6.90 -0.80 -3.34
C ALA A 78 8.06 -1.80 -3.31
N THR A 79 8.89 -1.71 -2.27
CA THR A 79 9.84 -2.75 -1.91
C THR A 79 9.16 -3.73 -0.95
N PRO A 80 8.95 -5.00 -1.34
CA PRO A 80 8.35 -6.01 -0.48
C PRO A 80 9.38 -6.56 0.52
N THR A 81 8.94 -6.78 1.74
CA THR A 81 9.68 -7.49 2.80
C THR A 81 8.73 -8.37 3.59
N ALA A 82 9.27 -9.31 4.35
CA ALA A 82 8.48 -10.18 5.20
C ALA A 82 9.27 -10.58 6.46
N ILE A 83 8.59 -11.18 7.43
CA ILE A 83 9.24 -11.74 8.62
C ILE A 83 10.33 -12.76 8.24
N ILE A 84 10.16 -13.46 7.11
CA ILE A 84 11.13 -14.36 6.50
C ILE A 84 11.38 -13.88 5.07
N ASN A 85 12.57 -13.35 4.83
CA ASN A 85 13.01 -12.87 3.51
C ASN A 85 13.90 -13.88 2.76
N THR A 86 14.13 -15.05 3.32
CA THR A 86 14.91 -16.10 2.63
C THR A 86 14.21 -16.50 1.34
N PRO A 87 14.91 -16.56 0.21
CA PRO A 87 14.35 -17.11 -1.00
C PRO A 87 13.80 -18.51 -0.70
N SER A 88 12.51 -18.68 -0.88
CA SER A 88 11.92 -20.02 -0.87
C SER A 88 12.19 -20.68 -2.23
N ASP A 89 12.04 -21.98 -2.28
CA ASP A 89 11.97 -22.75 -3.52
C ASP A 89 10.88 -22.25 -4.49
N LEU A 90 9.93 -21.43 -3.98
CA LEU A 90 8.83 -20.82 -4.74
C LEU A 90 9.02 -19.31 -5.03
N GLY A 91 10.22 -18.72 -4.80
CA GLY A 91 10.54 -17.37 -5.22
C GLY A 91 10.50 -16.29 -4.13
N GLY A 92 9.76 -16.47 -3.04
CA GLY A 92 9.78 -15.59 -1.87
C GLY A 92 9.07 -14.24 -2.07
N VAL A 93 9.56 -13.18 -1.39
CA VAL A 93 8.89 -11.86 -1.32
C VAL A 93 8.72 -11.17 -2.66
N ALA A 94 9.53 -11.50 -3.68
CA ALA A 94 9.41 -10.88 -5.01
C ALA A 94 8.09 -11.19 -5.72
N GLY A 95 7.43 -12.31 -5.38
CA GLY A 95 6.13 -12.65 -5.92
C GLY A 95 4.97 -11.86 -5.31
N LEU A 96 5.17 -11.16 -4.19
CA LEU A 96 4.08 -10.44 -3.51
C LEU A 96 3.49 -9.31 -4.35
N ASN A 97 4.27 -8.72 -5.27
CA ASN A 97 3.88 -7.55 -6.06
C ASN A 97 4.48 -7.57 -7.48
N ASP A 98 4.58 -8.74 -8.10
CA ASP A 98 5.04 -8.85 -9.48
C ASP A 98 3.94 -8.56 -10.51
N GLY A 99 2.70 -8.35 -10.05
CA GLY A 99 1.55 -8.01 -10.87
C GLY A 99 0.89 -9.23 -11.53
N PHE A 100 1.29 -10.43 -11.16
CA PHE A 100 0.73 -11.66 -11.70
C PHE A 100 -0.68 -11.91 -11.13
N ASP A 101 -1.61 -12.29 -12.00
CA ASP A 101 -2.96 -12.71 -11.60
C ASP A 101 -3.04 -14.25 -11.53
N PRO A 102 -3.02 -14.84 -10.31
CA PRO A 102 -2.99 -16.29 -10.18
C PRO A 102 -4.29 -16.96 -10.60
N SER A 103 -4.17 -18.11 -11.25
CA SER A 103 -5.32 -18.92 -11.71
C SER A 103 -5.97 -19.72 -10.57
N SER A 104 -5.24 -19.99 -9.51
CA SER A 104 -5.71 -20.70 -8.31
C SER A 104 -4.75 -20.48 -7.14
N SER A 105 -5.17 -20.83 -5.93
CA SER A 105 -4.29 -20.81 -4.75
C SER A 105 -3.14 -21.83 -4.77
N ARG A 106 -3.07 -22.69 -5.79
CA ARG A 106 -1.97 -23.63 -6.05
C ARG A 106 -1.06 -23.19 -7.18
N ASP A 107 -1.28 -22.00 -7.73
CA ASP A 107 -0.48 -21.48 -8.82
C ASP A 107 0.90 -21.09 -8.32
N THR A 108 1.94 -21.76 -8.81
CA THR A 108 3.35 -21.52 -8.50
C THR A 108 4.15 -21.17 -9.74
N SER A 109 3.47 -20.76 -10.82
CA SER A 109 4.12 -20.34 -12.07
C SER A 109 4.89 -19.04 -11.95
N HIS A 110 4.60 -18.28 -10.91
CA HIS A 110 5.30 -17.06 -10.48
C HIS A 110 5.77 -17.19 -9.03
N GLY A 111 6.35 -16.13 -8.49
CA GLY A 111 6.85 -16.14 -7.12
C GLY A 111 5.74 -16.29 -6.09
N VAL A 112 6.00 -17.09 -5.06
CA VAL A 112 5.11 -17.27 -3.90
C VAL A 112 5.91 -17.04 -2.63
N TRP A 113 5.44 -16.15 -1.78
CA TRP A 113 5.96 -16.03 -0.43
C TRP A 113 5.26 -17.00 0.52
N HIS A 114 6.01 -17.67 1.39
CA HIS A 114 5.46 -18.48 2.49
C HIS A 114 6.41 -18.55 3.69
N ASN A 115 5.85 -18.88 4.87
CA ASN A 115 6.58 -18.92 6.13
C ASN A 115 7.03 -20.32 6.57
N TRP A 116 7.10 -21.29 5.65
CA TRP A 116 7.42 -22.68 5.99
C TRP A 116 8.77 -22.86 6.70
N GLN A 117 9.78 -22.12 6.26
CA GLN A 117 11.14 -22.22 6.77
C GLN A 117 11.41 -21.20 7.88
N GLY A 118 10.86 -21.39 9.08
CA GLY A 118 11.28 -20.61 10.23
C GLY A 118 10.18 -20.01 11.11
N ALA A 119 8.91 -20.03 10.69
CA ALA A 119 7.80 -19.50 11.47
C ALA A 119 6.51 -20.33 11.27
N GLN A 120 6.64 -21.63 11.16
CA GLN A 120 5.48 -22.53 11.09
C GLN A 120 4.67 -22.46 12.39
N GLY A 121 3.34 -22.34 12.24
CA GLY A 121 2.43 -22.27 13.38
C GLY A 121 2.35 -20.90 14.05
N ASP A 122 3.25 -19.96 13.74
CA ASP A 122 3.27 -18.63 14.32
C ASP A 122 2.64 -17.58 13.38
N ALA A 123 2.24 -16.45 13.94
CA ALA A 123 1.82 -15.28 13.17
C ALA A 123 2.96 -14.81 12.29
N ALA A 124 2.64 -14.44 11.07
CA ALA A 124 3.60 -13.93 10.12
C ALA A 124 3.11 -12.62 9.47
N TRP A 125 4.05 -11.83 8.97
CA TRP A 125 3.72 -10.58 8.29
C TRP A 125 4.48 -10.44 6.98
N VAL A 126 3.82 -9.75 6.04
CA VAL A 126 4.39 -9.19 4.82
C VAL A 126 4.22 -7.69 4.84
N MET A 127 5.13 -6.94 4.21
CA MET A 127 5.15 -5.49 4.29
C MET A 127 5.63 -4.87 2.99
N TYR A 128 5.01 -3.77 2.62
CA TYR A 128 5.48 -2.87 1.57
C TYR A 128 6.10 -1.61 2.15
N THR A 129 7.18 -1.16 1.52
CA THR A 129 7.80 0.14 1.79
C THR A 129 7.88 0.91 0.48
N TRP A 130 7.37 2.13 0.47
CA TRP A 130 7.49 3.09 -0.63
C TRP A 130 8.56 4.13 -0.31
N ASP A 131 9.27 4.58 -1.33
CA ASP A 131 10.31 5.62 -1.21
C ASP A 131 9.73 7.00 -0.85
N VAL A 132 8.46 7.23 -1.21
CA VAL A 132 7.68 8.45 -0.92
C VAL A 132 6.34 8.08 -0.30
N PRO A 133 5.70 8.98 0.48
CA PRO A 133 4.36 8.74 1.00
C PRO A 133 3.35 8.51 -0.12
N VAL A 134 2.48 7.52 0.07
CA VAL A 134 1.39 7.16 -0.85
C VAL A 134 0.07 7.24 -0.10
N THR A 135 -0.99 7.73 -0.76
CA THR A 135 -2.35 7.65 -0.21
C THR A 135 -3.00 6.38 -0.74
N ILE A 136 -3.38 5.48 0.17
CA ILE A 136 -3.96 4.17 -0.16
C ILE A 136 -5.34 4.02 0.48
N ASP A 137 -6.25 3.28 -0.19
CA ASP A 137 -7.65 3.12 0.21
C ASP A 137 -8.21 1.71 0.01
N GLY A 138 -7.37 0.76 -0.39
CA GLY A 138 -7.78 -0.62 -0.61
C GLY A 138 -6.64 -1.56 -0.92
N ALA A 139 -6.94 -2.86 -0.84
CA ALA A 139 -5.99 -3.94 -1.13
C ALA A 139 -6.72 -5.21 -1.58
N ASP A 140 -6.02 -6.06 -2.33
CA ASP A 140 -6.49 -7.38 -2.75
C ASP A 140 -5.41 -8.42 -2.43
N ALA A 141 -5.70 -9.39 -1.57
CA ALA A 141 -4.77 -10.46 -1.25
C ALA A 141 -5.20 -11.80 -1.89
N TYR A 142 -4.25 -12.48 -2.52
CA TYR A 142 -4.44 -13.84 -3.06
C TYR A 142 -3.52 -14.81 -2.32
N TYR A 143 -4.12 -15.74 -1.57
CA TYR A 143 -3.38 -16.65 -0.71
C TYR A 143 -2.98 -17.94 -1.42
N PHE A 144 -1.78 -18.42 -1.08
CA PHE A 144 -1.25 -19.70 -1.52
C PHE A 144 -1.70 -20.84 -0.62
N THR A 145 -1.90 -22.02 -1.20
CA THR A 145 -2.02 -23.28 -0.46
C THR A 145 -1.53 -24.48 -1.28
N ASP A 146 -0.83 -25.37 -0.62
CA ASP A 146 -0.58 -26.76 -1.08
C ASP A 146 -1.39 -27.80 -0.25
N GLY A 147 -2.21 -27.29 0.69
CA GLY A 147 -2.93 -28.06 1.70
C GLY A 147 -2.45 -27.77 3.11
N ASN A 148 -1.22 -27.24 3.28
CA ASN A 148 -0.60 -26.91 4.57
C ASN A 148 -0.62 -25.42 4.89
N PHE A 149 -0.92 -24.56 3.90
CA PHE A 149 -0.95 -23.11 4.04
C PHE A 149 -2.38 -22.61 3.96
N ALA A 150 -2.82 -21.90 4.96
CA ALA A 150 -4.04 -21.10 4.95
C ALA A 150 -3.99 -20.11 6.10
N PRO A 151 -4.28 -18.82 5.87
CA PRO A 151 -4.49 -17.87 6.96
C PRO A 151 -5.83 -18.16 7.65
N LYS A 152 -5.89 -17.90 8.94
CA LYS A 152 -7.10 -17.89 9.74
C LYS A 152 -7.76 -16.54 9.73
N ASP A 153 -6.95 -15.51 9.87
CA ASP A 153 -7.31 -14.11 9.88
C ASP A 153 -6.13 -13.26 9.39
N ALA A 154 -6.42 -12.00 9.10
CA ALA A 154 -5.43 -11.01 8.73
C ALA A 154 -5.80 -9.66 9.34
N LYS A 155 -4.79 -8.79 9.55
CA LYS A 155 -4.99 -7.39 9.89
C LYS A 155 -4.03 -6.51 9.09
N LEU A 156 -4.43 -5.27 8.83
CA LEU A 156 -3.62 -4.27 8.18
C LEU A 156 -3.17 -3.21 9.17
N GLU A 157 -1.89 -2.85 9.10
CA GLU A 157 -1.28 -1.81 9.91
C GLU A 157 -0.42 -0.92 9.02
N TYR A 158 -0.39 0.37 9.29
CA TYR A 158 0.42 1.34 8.56
C TYR A 158 1.33 2.12 9.50
N LEU A 159 2.45 2.60 8.98
CA LEU A 159 3.34 3.51 9.70
C LEU A 159 2.80 4.93 9.58
N ALA A 160 2.31 5.49 10.67
CA ALA A 160 1.79 6.85 10.70
C ALA A 160 2.92 7.90 10.79
N GLU A 161 2.57 9.16 10.62
CA GLU A 161 3.52 10.29 10.70
C GLU A 161 4.19 10.44 12.08
N ASP A 162 3.54 9.94 13.13
CA ASP A 162 4.10 9.89 14.49
C ASP A 162 5.20 8.83 14.67
N GLY A 163 5.50 8.07 13.60
CA GLY A 163 6.47 6.98 13.60
C GLY A 163 6.00 5.71 14.29
N GLN A 164 4.72 5.61 14.63
CA GLN A 164 4.12 4.42 15.25
C GLN A 164 3.28 3.62 14.25
N TRP A 165 3.15 2.34 14.54
CA TRP A 165 2.25 1.46 13.80
C TRP A 165 0.83 1.59 14.32
N HIS A 166 -0.10 1.92 13.44
CA HIS A 166 -1.53 1.99 13.72
C HIS A 166 -2.29 0.98 12.88
N GLU A 167 -3.39 0.47 13.41
CA GLU A 167 -4.32 -0.32 12.59
C GLU A 167 -4.97 0.57 11.54
N VAL A 168 -5.13 0.03 10.33
CA VAL A 168 -5.83 0.73 9.25
C VAL A 168 -7.29 0.95 9.66
N PRO A 169 -7.81 2.19 9.59
CA PRO A 169 -9.15 2.50 10.07
C PRO A 169 -10.24 1.99 9.11
N ASN A 170 -11.38 1.60 9.68
CA ASN A 170 -12.61 1.25 8.96
C ASN A 170 -12.42 0.19 7.87
N VAL A 171 -11.57 -0.82 8.14
CA VAL A 171 -11.31 -1.93 7.23
C VAL A 171 -12.58 -2.76 7.02
N SER A 172 -12.91 -3.01 5.76
CA SER A 172 -14.01 -3.87 5.34
C SER A 172 -13.54 -4.85 4.27
N GLY A 173 -13.97 -6.10 4.35
CA GLY A 173 -13.71 -7.12 3.35
C GLY A 173 -12.36 -7.85 3.47
N LEU A 174 -11.60 -7.63 4.55
CA LEU A 174 -10.33 -8.33 4.80
C LEU A 174 -10.57 -9.84 5.03
N GLY A 175 -10.74 -10.58 3.94
CA GLY A 175 -11.03 -12.01 3.93
C GLY A 175 -9.76 -12.85 3.86
N VAL A 176 -9.95 -14.16 4.03
CA VAL A 176 -8.88 -15.18 3.94
C VAL A 176 -9.30 -16.39 3.09
N THR A 177 -10.18 -16.14 2.12
CA THR A 177 -10.73 -17.18 1.23
C THR A 177 -9.69 -17.55 0.18
N LEU A 178 -9.54 -18.87 -0.04
CA LEU A 178 -8.66 -19.40 -1.08
C LEU A 178 -9.32 -19.33 -2.47
N ASN A 179 -8.50 -19.39 -3.52
CA ASN A 179 -8.89 -19.39 -4.94
C ASN A 179 -9.63 -18.13 -5.40
N GLN A 180 -9.39 -17.02 -4.73
CA GLN A 180 -9.90 -15.70 -5.16
C GLN A 180 -9.08 -14.58 -4.52
N TYR A 181 -9.19 -13.38 -5.09
CA TYR A 181 -8.78 -12.17 -4.41
C TYR A 181 -9.72 -11.87 -3.24
N ASN A 182 -9.14 -11.51 -2.11
CA ASN A 182 -9.85 -11.04 -0.94
C ASN A 182 -9.76 -9.51 -0.95
N THR A 183 -10.77 -8.90 -1.55
CA THR A 183 -10.84 -7.44 -1.72
C THR A 183 -11.12 -6.75 -0.40
N THR A 184 -10.29 -5.77 -0.09
CA THR A 184 -10.37 -4.97 1.13
C THR A 184 -10.51 -3.50 0.77
N SER A 185 -11.40 -2.80 1.45
CA SER A 185 -11.51 -1.33 1.41
C SER A 185 -11.35 -0.74 2.80
N PHE A 186 -10.84 0.48 2.86
CA PHE A 186 -10.65 1.22 4.11
C PHE A 186 -10.63 2.72 3.86
N ASP A 187 -10.74 3.50 4.93
CA ASP A 187 -10.60 4.95 4.81
C ASP A 187 -9.18 5.31 4.34
N PRO A 188 -9.05 6.29 3.42
CA PRO A 188 -7.75 6.67 2.90
C PRO A 188 -6.77 7.04 4.00
N ILE A 189 -5.56 6.49 3.89
CA ILE A 189 -4.42 6.78 4.74
C ILE A 189 -3.21 7.14 3.88
N THR A 190 -2.38 8.06 4.35
CA THR A 190 -1.10 8.39 3.71
C THR A 190 0.03 7.78 4.53
N THR A 191 0.87 6.99 3.88
CA THR A 191 1.94 6.25 4.56
C THR A 191 3.10 5.92 3.64
N THR A 192 4.26 5.63 4.21
CA THR A 192 5.39 5.01 3.51
C THR A 192 5.47 3.50 3.74
N LYS A 193 4.68 2.93 4.67
CA LYS A 193 4.72 1.49 4.94
C LYS A 193 3.34 0.92 5.29
N LEU A 194 2.99 -0.17 4.64
CA LEU A 194 1.81 -0.98 4.96
C LEU A 194 2.24 -2.41 5.29
N ARG A 195 1.72 -2.95 6.36
CA ARG A 195 1.97 -4.32 6.81
C ARG A 195 0.67 -5.11 6.91
N MET A 196 0.67 -6.33 6.39
CA MET A 196 -0.37 -7.32 6.62
C MET A 196 0.17 -8.39 7.56
N THR A 197 -0.43 -8.50 8.74
CA THR A 197 -0.12 -9.55 9.73
C THR A 197 -1.21 -10.61 9.66
N MET A 198 -0.83 -11.89 9.64
CA MET A 198 -1.73 -13.02 9.48
C MET A 198 -1.44 -14.08 10.54
N ASN A 199 -2.50 -14.73 11.04
CA ASN A 199 -2.39 -15.93 11.86
C ASN A 199 -2.66 -17.17 11.01
N PRO A 200 -1.94 -18.30 11.20
CA PRO A 200 -2.17 -19.50 10.45
C PRO A 200 -3.44 -20.23 10.94
N LYS A 201 -4.19 -20.79 10.01
CA LYS A 201 -5.26 -21.75 10.27
C LYS A 201 -4.73 -23.19 10.27
N THR A 202 -3.71 -23.42 9.48
CA THR A 202 -3.01 -24.70 9.28
C THR A 202 -1.56 -24.57 9.75
N LEU A 203 -0.63 -25.25 9.09
CA LEU A 203 0.79 -25.25 9.49
C LEU A 203 1.54 -23.99 9.06
N GLY A 204 1.07 -23.29 8.02
CA GLY A 204 1.75 -22.12 7.50
C GLY A 204 0.82 -21.12 6.82
N ILE A 205 1.42 -20.03 6.36
CA ILE A 205 0.81 -18.95 5.60
C ILE A 205 1.58 -18.79 4.31
N GLY A 206 0.86 -18.58 3.20
CA GLY A 206 1.44 -18.26 1.92
C GLY A 206 0.62 -17.19 1.19
N VAL A 207 1.31 -16.34 0.45
CA VAL A 207 0.71 -15.26 -0.36
C VAL A 207 1.32 -15.33 -1.75
N ILE A 208 0.48 -15.34 -2.78
CA ILE A 208 0.91 -15.31 -4.18
C ILE A 208 1.04 -13.86 -4.63
N GLU A 209 -0.02 -13.07 -4.45
CA GLU A 209 -0.04 -11.66 -4.84
C GLU A 209 -0.78 -10.84 -3.79
N TRP A 210 -0.27 -9.65 -3.49
CA TRP A 210 -0.92 -8.68 -2.63
C TRP A 210 -0.91 -7.30 -3.26
N LYS A 211 -1.99 -6.95 -3.95
CA LYS A 211 -2.21 -5.64 -4.56
C LYS A 211 -2.59 -4.63 -3.48
N VAL A 212 -2.11 -3.42 -3.63
CA VAL A 212 -2.51 -2.27 -2.80
C VAL A 212 -2.91 -1.15 -3.75
N TYR A 213 -4.11 -0.63 -3.57
CA TYR A 213 -4.66 0.42 -4.42
C TYR A 213 -4.55 1.77 -3.73
N GLY A 214 -4.14 2.75 -4.52
CA GLY A 214 -3.96 4.10 -4.02
C GLY A 214 -3.57 5.08 -5.11
N TYR A 215 -3.15 6.25 -4.67
CA TYR A 215 -2.85 7.41 -5.49
C TYR A 215 -1.40 7.84 -5.25
N GLY A 216 -0.77 8.34 -6.27
CA GLY A 216 0.59 8.85 -6.21
C GLY A 216 1.18 9.02 -7.60
N GLU A 217 2.11 9.93 -7.71
CA GLU A 217 2.96 10.05 -8.89
C GLU A 217 4.17 9.14 -8.69
N PHE A 218 4.26 8.10 -9.48
CA PHE A 218 5.37 7.15 -9.43
C PHE A 218 6.14 7.26 -10.73
N VAL A 219 7.42 7.52 -10.61
CA VAL A 219 8.37 7.33 -11.70
C VAL A 219 8.76 5.86 -11.71
N ASP A 220 8.51 5.17 -12.81
CA ASP A 220 8.99 3.79 -12.97
C ASP A 220 10.52 3.78 -13.04
N ARG A 221 11.14 3.42 -11.94
CA ARG A 221 12.60 3.31 -11.81
C ARG A 221 13.09 1.86 -11.88
N SER A 222 12.23 0.91 -12.27
CA SER A 222 12.54 -0.52 -12.30
C SER A 222 13.69 -0.83 -13.26
N ALA A 223 13.67 -0.25 -14.45
CA ALA A 223 14.75 -0.39 -15.44
C ALA A 223 16.08 0.16 -14.91
N LEU A 224 16.08 1.29 -14.20
CA LEU A 224 17.25 1.88 -13.59
C LEU A 224 17.78 1.01 -12.44
N LYS A 225 16.90 0.51 -11.57
CA LYS A 225 17.25 -0.44 -10.49
C LYS A 225 17.90 -1.71 -11.07
N SER A 226 17.33 -2.28 -12.11
CA SER A 226 17.86 -3.47 -12.80
C SER A 226 19.21 -3.20 -13.46
N ALA A 227 19.40 -2.08 -14.15
CA ALA A 227 20.65 -1.70 -14.75
C ALA A 227 21.78 -1.52 -13.71
N ILE A 228 21.49 -0.88 -12.57
CA ILE A 228 22.42 -0.73 -11.44
C ILE A 228 22.82 -2.11 -10.89
N ALA A 229 21.85 -3.01 -10.68
CA ALA A 229 22.11 -4.35 -10.18
C ALA A 229 23.01 -5.15 -11.14
N THR A 230 22.72 -5.10 -12.44
CA THR A 230 23.54 -5.72 -13.50
C THR A 230 24.97 -5.15 -13.49
N ALA A 231 25.10 -3.82 -13.45
CA ALA A 231 26.40 -3.15 -13.44
C ALA A 231 27.23 -3.52 -12.21
N LYS A 232 26.63 -3.61 -11.03
CA LYS A 232 27.29 -4.06 -9.79
C LYS A 232 27.74 -5.54 -9.85
N GLY A 233 27.03 -6.38 -10.60
CA GLY A 233 27.36 -7.79 -10.79
C GLY A 233 28.51 -8.03 -11.77
N ILE A 234 29.02 -7.01 -12.47
CA ILE A 234 30.12 -7.16 -13.42
C ILE A 234 31.42 -7.52 -12.68
N ASN A 235 32.05 -8.62 -13.09
CA ASN A 235 33.36 -8.99 -12.57
C ASN A 235 34.44 -8.05 -13.12
N THR A 236 34.97 -7.17 -12.29
CA THR A 236 35.94 -6.15 -12.65
C THR A 236 37.41 -6.59 -12.45
N ASN A 237 37.69 -7.85 -12.08
CA ASN A 237 39.03 -8.33 -11.78
C ASN A 237 40.01 -8.26 -12.98
N LEU A 238 39.46 -8.23 -14.19
CA LEU A 238 40.28 -8.12 -15.43
C LEU A 238 40.24 -6.70 -16.03
N PHE A 239 39.61 -5.74 -15.35
CA PHE A 239 39.50 -4.37 -15.85
C PHE A 239 40.79 -3.60 -15.52
N VAL A 240 41.20 -2.72 -16.44
CA VAL A 240 42.18 -1.70 -16.12
C VAL A 240 41.57 -0.71 -15.12
N GLU A 241 42.38 -0.14 -14.24
CA GLU A 241 41.92 0.70 -13.12
C GLU A 241 41.04 1.87 -13.58
N GLY A 242 41.35 2.53 -14.69
CA GLY A 242 40.54 3.59 -15.27
C GLY A 242 39.12 3.15 -15.70
N SER A 243 38.99 1.94 -16.25
CA SER A 243 37.69 1.40 -16.65
C SER A 243 36.83 1.03 -15.44
N LYS A 244 37.45 0.49 -14.41
CA LYS A 244 36.75 0.23 -13.13
C LYS A 244 36.26 1.53 -12.51
N TYR A 245 37.07 2.56 -12.44
CA TYR A 245 36.72 3.86 -11.93
C TYR A 245 35.51 4.47 -12.66
N LEU A 246 35.48 4.38 -14.01
CA LEU A 246 34.38 4.88 -14.82
C LEU A 246 33.05 4.12 -14.55
N LEU A 247 33.12 2.80 -14.37
CA LEU A 247 31.99 1.97 -14.02
C LEU A 247 31.43 2.36 -12.63
N ASP A 248 32.31 2.47 -11.63
CA ASP A 248 31.92 2.85 -10.25
C ASP A 248 31.30 4.26 -10.23
N LEU A 249 31.85 5.21 -11.02
CA LEU A 249 31.30 6.55 -11.15
C LEU A 249 29.91 6.56 -11.81
N ALA A 250 29.71 5.73 -12.84
CA ALA A 250 28.41 5.60 -13.52
C ALA A 250 27.36 5.00 -12.58
N ILE A 251 27.72 3.97 -11.81
CA ILE A 251 26.86 3.37 -10.80
C ILE A 251 26.49 4.40 -9.73
N ALA A 252 27.44 5.18 -9.22
CA ALA A 252 27.19 6.20 -8.22
C ALA A 252 26.25 7.29 -8.72
N LYS A 253 26.41 7.77 -9.97
CA LYS A 253 25.48 8.73 -10.59
C LYS A 253 24.08 8.15 -10.76
N ALA A 254 23.96 6.92 -11.23
CA ALA A 254 22.68 6.24 -11.37
C ALA A 254 21.97 6.05 -10.02
N GLN A 255 22.72 5.74 -8.97
CA GLN A 255 22.20 5.64 -7.60
C GLN A 255 21.74 7.00 -7.05
N ALA A 256 22.45 8.09 -7.36
CA ALA A 256 22.03 9.44 -6.99
C ALA A 256 20.68 9.80 -7.62
N VAL A 257 20.48 9.51 -8.92
CA VAL A 257 19.17 9.69 -9.59
C VAL A 257 18.10 8.80 -8.97
N LEU A 258 18.45 7.58 -8.55
CA LEU A 258 17.49 6.68 -7.91
C LEU A 258 17.02 7.19 -6.54
N SER A 259 17.90 7.90 -5.80
CA SER A 259 17.60 8.47 -4.49
C SER A 259 17.03 9.90 -4.54
N ASP A 260 17.01 10.53 -5.72
CA ASP A 260 16.40 11.84 -5.89
C ASP A 260 14.87 11.70 -5.96
N THR A 261 14.18 12.25 -4.97
CA THR A 261 12.71 12.21 -4.88
C THR A 261 12.04 13.19 -5.84
N ASP A 262 12.79 14.15 -6.39
CA ASP A 262 12.30 15.22 -7.26
C ASP A 262 12.64 14.96 -8.75
N ALA A 263 13.32 13.85 -9.08
CA ALA A 263 13.75 13.50 -10.44
C ALA A 263 12.75 12.57 -11.16
#